data_6a036e8e59a98e8f5b901590e2fc8e0f
#
_entry.id   6a036e8e59a98e8f5b901590e2fc8e0f
#
_cell.length_a   1.000
_cell.length_b   1.000
_cell.length_c   1.000
_cell.angle_alpha   90.00
_cell.angle_beta   90.00
_cell.angle_gamma   90.00
#
_symmetry.space_group_name_H-M   'P 1'
#
loop_
_entity.id
_entity.type
_entity.pdbx_description
1 polymer ?
#
loop_
_entity_poly.entity_id
_entity_poly.type
_entity_poly.pdbx_seq_one_letter_code
_entity_poly.pdbx_strand_id
1 'polypeptide(L)'
;MVKFRTMYHDAEARRAALLFTSTREGICFKQKNDPRITPIGRLLRRTSLDELPQLWNVLRGEMSLVGPRPALPEEVALYSEAAMARLGGLPGLTGLWQVSGRADIGFDEMVALDVAYLQSASLRTDLALVFRTLGAVVRAKGAY
;
A
#
# COMPACT_ATOMS: atom_id res chain seq x y z
N MET A 1 0.88 3.32 -12.00
CA MET A 1 0.29 2.19 -11.24
C MET A 1 -1.17 2.00 -11.63
N VAL A 2 -1.54 0.81 -12.07
CA VAL A 2 -2.90 0.48 -12.55
C VAL A 2 -3.66 -0.27 -11.44
N LYS A 3 -4.94 0.12 -11.20
CA LYS A 3 -5.84 -0.51 -10.22
C LYS A 3 -7.27 -0.55 -10.75
N PHE A 4 -8.08 -1.50 -10.29
CA PHE A 4 -9.52 -1.37 -10.47
C PHE A 4 -10.07 -0.22 -9.62
N ARG A 5 -11.00 0.54 -10.19
CA ARG A 5 -11.65 1.62 -9.47
C ARG A 5 -12.59 1.06 -8.40
N THR A 6 -12.32 1.42 -7.16
CA THR A 6 -13.11 0.98 -6.00
C THR A 6 -13.91 2.11 -5.36
N MET A 7 -13.73 3.34 -5.82
CA MET A 7 -14.38 4.55 -5.30
C MET A 7 -15.32 5.17 -6.34
N TYR A 8 -16.28 5.96 -5.85
CA TYR A 8 -17.15 6.78 -6.68
C TYR A 8 -16.35 7.78 -7.51
N HIS A 9 -16.93 8.26 -8.63
CA HIS A 9 -16.25 9.17 -9.57
C HIS A 9 -15.83 10.50 -8.92
N ASP A 10 -16.60 11.00 -7.97
CA ASP A 10 -16.39 12.25 -7.24
C ASP A 10 -15.57 12.10 -5.94
N ALA A 11 -14.92 10.92 -5.75
CA ALA A 11 -14.17 10.59 -4.55
C ALA A 11 -13.05 11.58 -4.25
N GLU A 12 -12.38 12.11 -5.29
CA GLU A 12 -11.31 13.08 -5.10
C GLU A 12 -11.84 14.43 -4.60
N ALA A 13 -12.95 14.91 -5.15
CA ALA A 13 -13.59 16.15 -4.67
C ALA A 13 -14.03 16.03 -3.20
N ARG A 14 -14.43 14.83 -2.75
CA ARG A 14 -14.81 14.57 -1.35
C ARG A 14 -13.62 14.39 -0.40
N ARG A 15 -12.39 14.23 -0.92
CA ARG A 15 -11.20 13.94 -0.11
C ARG A 15 -10.91 15.04 0.90
N ALA A 16 -10.96 16.29 0.49
CA ALA A 16 -10.65 17.44 1.34
C ALA A 16 -11.48 17.49 2.62
N ALA A 17 -12.79 17.20 2.51
CA ALA A 17 -13.70 17.16 3.66
C ALA A 17 -13.41 16.01 4.65
N LEU A 18 -12.70 14.97 4.21
CA LEU A 18 -12.42 13.77 4.99
C LEU A 18 -11.02 13.75 5.60
N LEU A 19 -10.14 14.67 5.26
CA LEU A 19 -8.74 14.68 5.73
C LEU A 19 -8.64 14.66 7.27
N PHE A 20 -9.57 15.35 7.96
CA PHE A 20 -9.62 15.41 9.42
C PHE A 20 -10.14 14.14 10.09
N THR A 21 -10.66 13.17 9.30
CA THR A 21 -11.23 11.91 9.80
C THR A 21 -10.31 10.72 9.57
N SER A 22 -9.04 10.96 9.23
CA SER A 22 -8.04 9.91 9.05
C SER A 22 -7.89 9.09 10.33
N THR A 23 -7.97 7.77 10.20
CA THR A 23 -7.73 6.82 11.29
C THR A 23 -6.26 6.42 11.42
N ARG A 24 -5.40 6.94 10.54
CA ARG A 24 -3.97 6.72 10.55
C ARG A 24 -3.24 8.01 10.86
N GLU A 25 -2.28 7.93 11.75
CA GLU A 25 -1.36 9.04 12.02
C GLU A 25 -0.33 9.19 10.89
N GLY A 26 0.12 10.44 10.67
CA GLY A 26 1.15 10.77 9.70
C GLY A 26 0.63 11.11 8.31
N ILE A 27 1.51 11.03 7.32
CA ILE A 27 1.32 11.57 5.96
C ILE A 27 0.28 10.79 5.15
N CYS A 28 0.14 9.48 5.40
CA CYS A 28 -0.74 8.62 4.62
C CYS A 28 -2.18 8.67 5.14
N PHE A 29 -3.09 9.26 4.35
CA PHE A 29 -4.53 9.24 4.67
C PHE A 29 -5.08 7.81 4.66
N LYS A 30 -5.80 7.43 5.74
CA LYS A 30 -6.60 6.20 5.81
C LYS A 30 -7.84 6.40 6.68
N GLN A 31 -8.97 5.85 6.22
CA GLN A 31 -10.23 5.86 6.97
C GLN A 31 -10.87 4.48 6.92
N LYS A 32 -11.22 3.92 8.09
CA LYS A 32 -11.75 2.56 8.22
C LYS A 32 -13.08 2.35 7.49
N ASN A 33 -13.97 3.34 7.50
CA ASN A 33 -15.24 3.31 6.80
C ASN A 33 -15.33 4.50 5.84
N ASP A 34 -14.44 4.52 4.84
CA ASP A 34 -14.39 5.60 3.86
C ASP A 34 -15.68 5.61 3.01
N PRO A 35 -16.53 6.67 3.12
CA PRO A 35 -17.82 6.76 2.41
C PRO A 35 -17.65 6.87 0.89
N ARG A 36 -16.43 7.09 0.40
CA ARG A 36 -16.13 7.18 -1.02
C ARG A 36 -16.03 5.80 -1.68
N ILE A 37 -15.92 4.72 -0.89
CA ILE A 37 -15.77 3.36 -1.38
C ILE A 37 -17.14 2.78 -1.75
N THR A 38 -17.27 2.29 -2.99
CA THR A 38 -18.48 1.59 -3.44
C THR A 38 -18.65 0.23 -2.74
N PRO A 39 -19.87 -0.34 -2.66
CA PRO A 39 -20.06 -1.69 -2.11
C PRO A 39 -19.19 -2.76 -2.80
N ILE A 40 -19.12 -2.74 -4.13
CA ILE A 40 -18.26 -3.64 -4.92
C ILE A 40 -16.78 -3.31 -4.64
N GLY A 41 -16.42 -2.04 -4.56
CA GLY A 41 -15.06 -1.60 -4.21
C GLY A 41 -14.60 -2.12 -2.85
N ARG A 42 -15.50 -2.19 -1.86
CA ARG A 42 -15.20 -2.77 -0.55
C ARG A 42 -14.88 -4.27 -0.64
N LEU A 43 -15.63 -5.03 -1.46
CA LEU A 43 -15.35 -6.43 -1.71
C LEU A 43 -13.99 -6.60 -2.39
N LEU A 44 -13.70 -5.83 -3.45
CA LEU A 44 -12.42 -5.88 -4.17
C LEU A 44 -11.23 -5.58 -3.25
N ARG A 45 -11.32 -4.54 -2.42
CA ARG A 45 -10.28 -4.19 -1.43
C ARG A 45 -10.08 -5.29 -0.39
N ARG A 46 -11.18 -5.84 0.13
CA ARG A 46 -11.13 -6.92 1.12
C ARG A 46 -10.41 -8.17 0.58
N THR A 47 -10.57 -8.46 -0.69
CA THR A 47 -9.94 -9.59 -1.38
C THR A 47 -8.61 -9.22 -2.06
N SER A 48 -8.21 -7.95 -2.02
CA SER A 48 -7.05 -7.39 -2.74
C SER A 48 -7.11 -7.58 -4.27
N LEU A 49 -8.28 -7.90 -4.83
CA LEU A 49 -8.47 -8.05 -6.27
C LEU A 49 -8.34 -6.73 -7.02
N ASP A 50 -8.57 -5.60 -6.35
CA ASP A 50 -8.37 -4.27 -6.95
C ASP A 50 -6.92 -4.00 -7.34
N GLU A 51 -5.96 -4.70 -6.76
CA GLU A 51 -4.53 -4.55 -7.02
C GLU A 51 -4.00 -5.50 -8.10
N LEU A 52 -4.77 -6.51 -8.54
CA LEU A 52 -4.33 -7.44 -9.58
C LEU A 52 -3.84 -6.77 -10.88
N PRO A 53 -4.44 -5.66 -11.37
CA PRO A 53 -3.93 -5.00 -12.57
C PRO A 53 -2.49 -4.48 -12.43
N GLN A 54 -1.97 -4.31 -11.20
CA GLN A 54 -0.57 -3.93 -10.98
C GLN A 54 0.42 -5.00 -11.44
N LEU A 55 -0.01 -6.26 -11.60
CA LEU A 55 0.82 -7.30 -12.23
C LEU A 55 1.26 -6.88 -13.65
N TRP A 56 0.46 -6.08 -14.34
CA TRP A 56 0.86 -5.48 -15.62
C TRP A 56 2.04 -4.51 -15.45
N ASN A 57 2.04 -3.69 -14.38
CA ASN A 57 3.18 -2.82 -14.09
C ASN A 57 4.43 -3.64 -13.74
N VAL A 58 4.28 -4.80 -13.08
CA VAL A 58 5.40 -5.70 -12.79
C VAL A 58 5.98 -6.26 -14.09
N LEU A 59 5.14 -6.76 -15.01
CA LEU A 59 5.58 -7.28 -16.31
C LEU A 59 6.29 -6.21 -17.16
N ARG A 60 5.93 -4.94 -16.99
CA ARG A 60 6.57 -3.81 -17.66
C ARG A 60 7.87 -3.33 -16.98
N GLY A 61 8.23 -3.91 -15.84
CA GLY A 61 9.40 -3.47 -15.06
C GLY A 61 9.21 -2.12 -14.33
N GLU A 62 7.99 -1.62 -14.25
CA GLU A 62 7.64 -0.37 -13.53
C GLU A 62 7.46 -0.61 -12.02
N MET A 63 7.23 -1.87 -11.62
CA MET A 63 7.06 -2.34 -10.25
C MET A 63 7.74 -3.71 -10.08
N SER A 64 8.00 -4.07 -8.83
CA SER A 64 8.38 -5.43 -8.42
C SER A 64 7.19 -6.17 -7.78
N LEU A 65 7.26 -7.49 -7.69
CA LEU A 65 6.32 -8.25 -6.88
C LEU A 65 6.46 -7.88 -5.41
N VAL A 66 7.70 -7.72 -4.92
CA VAL A 66 8.00 -7.35 -3.53
C VAL A 66 8.81 -6.06 -3.54
N GLY A 67 8.45 -5.12 -2.66
CA GLY A 67 9.12 -3.84 -2.57
C GLY A 67 8.41 -2.86 -1.64
N PRO A 68 8.94 -1.65 -1.48
CA PRO A 68 8.28 -0.56 -0.78
C PRO A 68 6.90 -0.24 -1.37
N ARG A 69 5.96 0.19 -0.52
CA ARG A 69 4.65 0.64 -1.03
C ARG A 69 4.83 1.81 -1.99
N PRO A 70 4.16 1.81 -3.17
CA PRO A 70 4.12 2.98 -4.04
C PRO A 70 3.61 4.21 -3.27
N ALA A 71 4.37 5.30 -3.33
CA ALA A 71 4.02 6.57 -2.71
C ALA A 71 3.27 7.48 -3.70
N LEU A 72 2.39 8.33 -3.18
CA LEU A 72 1.77 9.39 -3.96
C LEU A 72 2.71 10.61 -4.03
N PRO A 73 2.72 11.39 -5.13
CA PRO A 73 3.55 12.60 -5.23
C PRO A 73 3.34 13.57 -4.06
N GLU A 74 2.10 13.73 -3.60
CA GLU A 74 1.77 14.59 -2.46
C GLU A 74 2.34 14.03 -1.14
N GLU A 75 2.41 12.70 -0.98
CA GLU A 75 3.04 12.07 0.18
C GLU A 75 4.55 12.33 0.14
N VAL A 76 5.19 12.15 -1.02
CA VAL A 76 6.64 12.34 -1.21
C VAL A 76 7.06 13.78 -0.91
N ALA A 77 6.24 14.77 -1.28
CA ALA A 77 6.51 16.18 -0.99
C ALA A 77 6.62 16.50 0.52
N LEU A 78 6.08 15.62 1.37
CA LEU A 78 6.11 15.75 2.83
C LEU A 78 7.12 14.81 3.51
N TYR A 79 7.91 14.04 2.73
CA TYR A 79 8.85 13.07 3.28
C TYR A 79 10.06 13.77 3.92
N SER A 80 10.46 13.24 5.08
CA SER A 80 11.77 13.51 5.66
C SER A 80 12.88 12.86 4.83
N GLU A 81 14.12 13.31 5.03
CA GLU A 81 15.28 12.72 4.36
C GLU A 81 15.37 11.19 4.61
N ALA A 82 15.10 10.76 5.84
CA ALA A 82 15.05 9.34 6.20
C ALA A 82 13.95 8.59 5.42
N ALA A 83 12.78 9.20 5.22
CA ALA A 83 11.68 8.60 4.48
C ALA A 83 11.97 8.51 2.96
N MET A 84 12.80 9.39 2.42
CA MET A 84 13.22 9.34 1.02
C MET A 84 14.01 8.06 0.68
N ALA A 85 14.71 7.48 1.66
CA ALA A 85 15.49 6.25 1.47
C ALA A 85 14.64 5.06 0.97
N ARG A 86 13.34 5.02 1.29
CA ARG A 86 12.42 3.99 0.80
C ARG A 86 12.16 4.04 -0.72
N LEU A 87 12.48 5.17 -1.36
CA LEU A 87 12.34 5.35 -2.80
C LEU A 87 13.57 4.82 -3.58
N GLY A 88 14.57 4.28 -2.88
CA GLY A 88 15.78 3.73 -3.48
C GLY A 88 15.59 2.42 -4.25
N GLY A 89 14.37 1.84 -4.27
CA GLY A 89 14.05 0.63 -5.01
C GLY A 89 12.73 0.72 -5.75
N LEU A 90 12.47 -0.28 -6.63
CA LEU A 90 11.19 -0.37 -7.31
C LEU A 90 10.05 -0.57 -6.30
N PRO A 91 8.92 0.12 -6.48
CA PRO A 91 7.74 -0.11 -5.65
C PRO A 91 7.22 -1.54 -5.84
N GLY A 92 6.74 -2.16 -4.75
CA GLY A 92 6.24 -3.52 -4.75
C GLY A 92 4.71 -3.61 -4.77
N LEU A 93 4.21 -4.70 -5.36
CA LEU A 93 2.82 -5.11 -5.21
C LEU A 93 2.54 -5.53 -3.75
N THR A 94 3.51 -6.18 -3.12
CA THR A 94 3.54 -6.48 -1.69
C THR A 94 4.87 -6.06 -1.07
N GLY A 95 4.97 -6.09 0.25
CA GLY A 95 6.19 -5.70 0.95
C GLY A 95 6.18 -6.13 2.42
N LEU A 96 7.31 -5.91 3.09
CA LEU A 96 7.52 -6.35 4.47
C LEU A 96 6.47 -5.76 5.43
N TRP A 97 6.19 -4.45 5.35
CA TRP A 97 5.20 -3.81 6.20
C TRP A 97 3.77 -4.34 5.97
N GLN A 98 3.43 -4.68 4.71
CA GLN A 98 2.09 -5.18 4.34
C GLN A 98 1.78 -6.55 4.97
N VAL A 99 2.79 -7.34 5.31
CA VAL A 99 2.64 -8.63 5.98
C VAL A 99 2.95 -8.58 7.48
N SER A 100 3.43 -7.44 8.01
CA SER A 100 3.82 -7.28 9.42
C SER A 100 2.75 -6.60 10.29
N GLY A 101 1.80 -5.88 9.72
CA GLY A 101 0.76 -5.19 10.51
C GLY A 101 -0.20 -4.37 9.66
N ARG A 102 0.11 -4.16 8.38
CA ARG A 102 -0.75 -3.44 7.41
C ARG A 102 -1.19 -2.07 7.94
N ALA A 103 -2.50 -1.95 8.21
CA ALA A 103 -3.15 -0.71 8.60
C ALA A 103 -2.81 -0.21 10.00
N ASP A 104 -2.35 -1.12 10.87
CA ASP A 104 -2.11 -0.84 12.28
C ASP A 104 -0.69 -0.27 12.53
N ILE A 105 0.13 -0.18 11.47
CA ILE A 105 1.50 0.35 11.52
C ILE A 105 1.49 1.84 11.20
N GLY A 106 2.19 2.64 11.99
CA GLY A 106 2.44 4.07 11.76
C GLY A 106 3.30 4.33 10.51
N PHE A 107 3.38 5.60 10.10
CA PHE A 107 4.16 5.97 8.91
C PHE A 107 5.65 5.67 9.09
N ASP A 108 6.23 6.05 10.23
CA ASP A 108 7.68 5.89 10.48
C ASP A 108 8.09 4.41 10.56
N GLU A 109 7.26 3.58 11.17
CA GLU A 109 7.49 2.13 11.22
C GLU A 109 7.37 1.51 9.82
N MET A 110 6.41 1.96 9.00
CA MET A 110 6.31 1.55 7.59
C MET A 110 7.59 1.91 6.81
N VAL A 111 8.12 3.13 6.99
CA VAL A 111 9.37 3.57 6.36
C VAL A 111 10.52 2.67 6.81
N ALA A 112 10.66 2.42 8.12
CA ALA A 112 11.71 1.57 8.65
C ALA A 112 11.68 0.15 8.07
N LEU A 113 10.50 -0.45 7.95
CA LEU A 113 10.31 -1.77 7.34
C LEU A 113 10.63 -1.78 5.84
N ASP A 114 10.25 -0.75 5.10
CA ASP A 114 10.57 -0.63 3.68
C ASP A 114 12.09 -0.49 3.45
N VAL A 115 12.77 0.33 4.26
CA VAL A 115 14.23 0.49 4.18
C VAL A 115 14.94 -0.81 4.59
N ALA A 116 14.50 -1.47 5.65
CA ALA A 116 15.07 -2.76 6.08
C ALA A 116 14.92 -3.83 4.99
N TYR A 117 13.77 -3.86 4.30
CA TYR A 117 13.60 -4.74 3.15
C TYR A 117 14.61 -4.44 2.05
N LEU A 118 14.78 -3.17 1.64
CA LEU A 118 15.71 -2.78 0.58
C LEU A 118 17.16 -3.19 0.89
N GLN A 119 17.55 -3.15 2.18
CA GLN A 119 18.89 -3.55 2.64
C GLN A 119 19.09 -5.07 2.64
N SER A 120 18.01 -5.85 2.79
CA SER A 120 18.02 -7.31 2.92
C SER A 120 17.34 -8.04 1.78
N ALA A 121 17.04 -7.33 0.67
CA ALA A 121 16.34 -7.89 -0.48
C ALA A 121 17.09 -9.10 -1.05
N SER A 122 16.40 -10.21 -1.22
CA SER A 122 16.89 -11.43 -1.82
C SER A 122 15.73 -12.26 -2.35
N LEU A 123 15.99 -13.13 -3.31
CA LEU A 123 14.96 -14.03 -3.84
C LEU A 123 14.28 -14.86 -2.74
N ARG A 124 15.04 -15.30 -1.72
CA ARG A 124 14.51 -16.04 -0.57
C ARG A 124 13.56 -15.18 0.25
N THR A 125 13.93 -13.93 0.54
CA THR A 125 13.09 -12.96 1.24
C THR A 125 11.81 -12.70 0.46
N ASP A 126 11.93 -12.48 -0.85
CA ASP A 126 10.79 -12.19 -1.73
C ASP A 126 9.79 -13.35 -1.76
N LEU A 127 10.26 -14.57 -1.96
CA LEU A 127 9.41 -15.77 -1.92
C LEU A 127 8.69 -15.91 -0.58
N ALA A 128 9.40 -15.71 0.54
CA ALA A 128 8.79 -15.77 1.86
C ALA A 128 7.69 -14.69 2.05
N LEU A 129 7.93 -13.47 1.55
CA LEU A 129 6.95 -12.37 1.62
C LEU A 129 5.74 -12.62 0.72
N VAL A 130 5.93 -13.17 -0.48
CA VAL A 130 4.82 -13.58 -1.36
C VAL A 130 3.93 -14.64 -0.69
N PHE A 131 4.51 -15.70 -0.09
CA PHE A 131 3.73 -16.71 0.64
C PHE A 131 2.99 -16.12 1.85
N ARG A 132 3.63 -15.23 2.62
CA ARG A 132 2.98 -14.53 3.73
C ARG A 132 1.83 -13.64 3.25
N THR A 133 1.97 -13.00 2.08
CA THR A 133 0.93 -12.16 1.47
C THR A 133 -0.30 -13.00 1.12
N LEU A 134 -0.12 -14.16 0.48
CA LEU A 134 -1.23 -15.08 0.18
C LEU A 134 -2.00 -15.44 1.47
N GLY A 135 -1.29 -15.79 2.54
CA GLY A 135 -1.90 -16.06 3.84
C GLY A 135 -2.63 -14.85 4.44
N ALA A 136 -2.10 -13.63 4.24
CA ALA A 136 -2.71 -12.41 4.74
C ALA A 136 -3.97 -12.00 3.95
N VAL A 137 -3.99 -12.23 2.63
CA VAL A 137 -5.17 -12.01 1.77
C VAL A 137 -6.29 -12.97 2.17
N VAL A 138 -6.01 -14.26 2.35
CA VAL A 138 -7.00 -15.25 2.77
C VAL A 138 -7.61 -14.91 4.13
N ARG A 139 -6.83 -14.41 5.07
CA ARG A 139 -7.32 -14.00 6.40
C ARG A 139 -8.07 -12.67 6.40
N ALA A 140 -8.01 -11.90 5.32
CA ALA A 140 -8.63 -10.57 5.15
C ALA A 140 -8.38 -9.57 6.32
N LYS A 141 -7.35 -9.78 7.16
CA LYS A 141 -7.02 -8.88 8.26
C LYS A 141 -6.43 -7.57 7.74
N GLY A 142 -6.96 -6.42 8.20
CA GLY A 142 -6.45 -5.09 7.86
C GLY A 142 -6.74 -4.61 6.44
N ALA A 143 -7.61 -5.30 5.69
CA ALA A 143 -8.09 -4.88 4.37
C ALA A 143 -9.43 -4.14 4.52
N TYR A 144 -9.40 -2.80 4.50
CA TYR A 144 -10.59 -1.91 4.49
C TYR A 144 -10.26 -0.58 3.81
#